data_b4f61bfd5b2f039b660b83d6942d1d5a
#
_entry.id   b4f61bfd5b2f039b660b83d6942d1d5a
#
_cell.length_a   1.000
_cell.length_b   1.000
_cell.length_c   1.000
_cell.angle_alpha   90.00
_cell.angle_beta   90.00
_cell.angle_gamma   90.00
#
_symmetry.space_group_name_H-M   'P 1'
#
loop_
_entity.id
_entity.type
_entity.pdbx_description
1 polymer ?
#
loop_
_entity_poly.entity_id
_entity_poly.type
_entity_poly.pdbx_seq_one_letter_code
_entity_poly.pdbx_strand_id
1 'polypeptide(L)'
;AWHYRECDPWLGELRAQQLTRALVSVCLRHKLQIIQGSKVLEIKSPEYSKGSEVRRLLEKGGYDFILAMGDDTTDDDMFEALPRDSFAVKVGSVSEKALYNMPQQERVLPFLRSLTEKVPDAPELSCRRPGRTAIRFVKRLLQTKNR
;
A
#
# COMPACT_ATOMS: atom_id res chain seq x y z
N ALA A 1 -11.09 -1.67 -14.57
CA ALA A 1 -10.62 -0.28 -14.50
C ALA A 1 -10.55 0.32 -15.90
N TRP A 2 -10.83 1.62 -16.02
CA TRP A 2 -10.69 2.40 -17.23
C TRP A 2 -9.71 3.54 -16.98
N HIS A 3 -8.55 3.47 -17.65
CA HIS A 3 -7.47 4.44 -17.52
C HIS A 3 -7.53 5.47 -18.63
N TYR A 4 -7.40 6.77 -18.28
CA TYR A 4 -7.44 7.88 -19.24
C TYR A 4 -6.28 8.86 -19.06
N ARG A 5 -5.12 8.34 -18.56
CA ARG A 5 -3.93 9.15 -18.30
C ARG A 5 -3.31 9.71 -19.58
N GLU A 6 -3.42 8.99 -20.69
CA GLU A 6 -2.84 9.36 -22.00
C GLU A 6 -3.84 10.12 -22.90
N CYS A 7 -5.04 10.40 -22.40
CA CYS A 7 -6.05 11.17 -23.12
C CYS A 7 -5.88 12.68 -22.88
N ASP A 8 -6.51 13.49 -23.76
CA ASP A 8 -6.72 14.90 -23.45
C ASP A 8 -7.38 15.05 -22.07
N PRO A 9 -6.84 15.88 -21.18
CA PRO A 9 -7.29 15.94 -19.79
C PRO A 9 -8.76 16.31 -19.64
N TRP A 10 -9.25 17.27 -20.44
CA TRP A 10 -10.63 17.71 -20.40
C TRP A 10 -11.58 16.63 -20.92
N LEU A 11 -11.25 16.03 -22.07
CA LEU A 11 -12.05 14.97 -22.68
C LEU A 11 -12.08 13.72 -21.81
N GLY A 12 -10.94 13.35 -21.21
CA GLY A 12 -10.83 12.23 -20.29
C GLY A 12 -11.75 12.40 -19.09
N GLU A 13 -11.72 13.56 -18.45
CA GLU A 13 -12.57 13.86 -17.29
C GLU A 13 -14.07 13.87 -17.66
N LEU A 14 -14.43 14.50 -18.79
CA LEU A 14 -15.81 14.50 -19.30
C LEU A 14 -16.33 13.06 -19.52
N ARG A 15 -15.53 12.21 -20.15
CA ARG A 15 -15.89 10.81 -20.40
C ARG A 15 -15.97 9.99 -19.11
N ALA A 16 -15.08 10.24 -18.15
CA ALA A 16 -15.15 9.60 -16.82
C ALA A 16 -16.47 9.92 -16.11
N GLN A 17 -16.90 11.19 -16.14
CA GLN A 17 -18.18 11.60 -15.56
C GLN A 17 -19.38 10.96 -16.28
N GLN A 18 -19.38 10.95 -17.62
CA GLN A 18 -20.43 10.31 -18.42
C GLN A 18 -20.52 8.81 -18.10
N LEU A 19 -19.37 8.12 -18.06
CA LEU A 19 -19.29 6.70 -17.74
C LEU A 19 -19.77 6.41 -16.32
N THR A 20 -19.37 7.22 -15.35
CA THR A 20 -19.83 7.13 -13.96
C THR A 20 -21.36 7.20 -13.89
N ARG A 21 -21.97 8.21 -14.52
CA ARG A 21 -23.43 8.38 -14.54
C ARG A 21 -24.13 7.18 -15.19
N ALA A 22 -23.59 6.67 -16.29
CA ALA A 22 -24.17 5.52 -17.00
C ALA A 22 -24.10 4.23 -16.18
N LEU A 23 -23.09 4.08 -15.32
CA LEU A 23 -22.84 2.85 -14.59
C LEU A 23 -23.44 2.83 -13.17
N VAL A 24 -23.84 3.97 -12.60
CA VAL A 24 -24.38 4.06 -11.24
C VAL A 24 -25.51 3.04 -11.00
N SER A 25 -26.51 3.00 -11.86
CA SER A 25 -27.66 2.11 -11.70
C SER A 25 -27.29 0.62 -11.78
N VAL A 26 -26.35 0.28 -12.65
CA VAL A 26 -25.82 -1.08 -12.79
C VAL A 26 -25.01 -1.47 -11.56
N CYS A 27 -24.13 -0.59 -11.11
CA CYS A 27 -23.32 -0.82 -9.92
C CYS A 27 -24.17 -1.00 -8.67
N LEU A 28 -25.20 -0.16 -8.47
CA LEU A 28 -26.12 -0.31 -7.34
C LEU A 28 -26.86 -1.66 -7.37
N ARG A 29 -27.34 -2.08 -8.53
CA ARG A 29 -28.04 -3.37 -8.70
C ARG A 29 -27.16 -4.57 -8.36
N HIS A 30 -25.90 -4.49 -8.71
CA HIS A 30 -24.93 -5.56 -8.48
C HIS A 30 -24.07 -5.39 -7.22
N LYS A 31 -24.42 -4.44 -6.34
CA LYS A 31 -23.65 -4.15 -5.10
C LYS A 31 -22.18 -3.84 -5.38
N LEU A 32 -21.91 -3.15 -6.49
CA LEU A 32 -20.59 -2.69 -6.86
C LEU A 32 -20.43 -1.21 -6.52
N GLN A 33 -19.21 -0.77 -6.31
CA GLN A 33 -18.84 0.63 -6.11
C GLN A 33 -18.00 1.15 -7.28
N ILE A 34 -18.19 2.43 -7.58
CA ILE A 34 -17.38 3.16 -8.56
C ILE A 34 -16.37 3.99 -7.76
N ILE A 35 -15.11 3.83 -8.07
CA ILE A 35 -13.99 4.56 -7.46
C ILE A 35 -13.31 5.38 -8.53
N GLN A 36 -13.22 6.68 -8.29
CA GLN A 36 -12.46 7.60 -9.13
C GLN A 36 -11.09 7.85 -8.50
N GLY A 37 -10.05 7.36 -9.16
CA GLY A 37 -8.66 7.60 -8.80
C GLY A 37 -8.00 8.67 -9.68
N SER A 38 -6.68 8.78 -9.61
CA SER A 38 -5.92 9.71 -10.46
C SER A 38 -5.88 9.22 -11.91
N LYS A 39 -6.77 9.78 -12.75
CA LYS A 39 -6.93 9.42 -14.17
C LYS A 39 -7.33 7.95 -14.40
N VAL A 40 -8.10 7.39 -13.48
CA VAL A 40 -8.65 6.04 -13.57
C VAL A 40 -10.04 5.99 -12.96
N LEU A 41 -10.94 5.24 -13.59
CA LEU A 41 -12.26 4.88 -13.07
C LEU A 41 -12.28 3.38 -12.85
N GLU A 42 -12.55 2.95 -11.62
CA GLU A 42 -12.60 1.55 -11.24
C GLU A 42 -14.01 1.15 -10.80
N ILE A 43 -14.40 -0.07 -11.13
CA ILE A 43 -15.58 -0.73 -10.59
C ILE A 43 -15.12 -1.96 -9.87
N LYS A 44 -15.47 -2.05 -8.59
CA LYS A 44 -15.13 -3.22 -7.78
C LYS A 44 -16.23 -3.54 -6.76
N SER A 45 -16.21 -4.76 -6.23
CA SER A 45 -17.00 -5.09 -5.05
C SER A 45 -16.44 -4.35 -3.83
N PRO A 46 -17.30 -3.80 -2.95
CA PRO A 46 -16.86 -3.21 -1.68
C PRO A 46 -16.24 -4.24 -0.72
N GLU A 47 -16.49 -5.53 -0.94
CA GLU A 47 -15.90 -6.61 -0.14
C GLU A 47 -14.39 -6.78 -0.38
N TYR A 48 -13.90 -6.31 -1.54
CA TYR A 48 -12.48 -6.40 -1.89
C TYR A 48 -11.78 -5.06 -1.71
N SER A 49 -10.99 -4.97 -0.67
CA SER A 49 -10.13 -3.82 -0.39
C SER A 49 -8.70 -4.30 -0.10
N LYS A 50 -7.73 -3.39 -0.11
CA LYS A 50 -6.35 -3.72 0.27
C LYS A 50 -6.29 -4.25 1.70
N GLY A 51 -7.10 -3.69 2.60
CA GLY A 51 -7.20 -4.15 3.99
C GLY A 51 -7.85 -5.52 4.13
N SER A 52 -8.92 -5.82 3.35
CA SER A 52 -9.52 -7.16 3.39
C SER A 52 -8.56 -8.23 2.90
N GLU A 53 -7.76 -7.94 1.86
CA GLU A 53 -6.74 -8.87 1.37
C GLU A 53 -5.59 -9.05 2.37
N VAL A 54 -5.16 -8.00 3.04
CA VAL A 54 -4.17 -8.12 4.10
C VAL A 54 -4.70 -9.01 5.23
N ARG A 55 -5.93 -8.81 5.70
CA ARG A 55 -6.54 -9.68 6.73
C ARG A 55 -6.53 -11.14 6.28
N ARG A 56 -6.98 -11.41 5.04
CA ARG A 56 -6.99 -12.75 4.47
C ARG A 56 -5.60 -13.39 4.37
N LEU A 57 -4.57 -12.60 4.07
CA LEU A 57 -3.19 -13.08 4.06
C LEU A 57 -2.70 -13.38 5.48
N LEU A 58 -2.99 -12.51 6.43
CA LEU A 58 -2.59 -12.67 7.84
C LEU A 58 -3.23 -13.88 8.51
N GLU A 59 -4.47 -14.24 8.12
CA GLU A 59 -5.14 -15.46 8.60
C GLU A 59 -4.36 -16.73 8.28
N LYS A 60 -3.56 -16.74 7.21
CA LYS A 60 -2.69 -17.87 6.86
C LYS A 60 -1.54 -18.03 7.85
N GLY A 61 -1.18 -16.97 8.57
CA GLY A 61 -0.13 -16.95 9.56
C GLY A 61 1.29 -17.20 9.02
N GLY A 62 2.24 -17.36 9.93
CA GLY A 62 3.62 -17.74 9.59
C GLY A 62 4.52 -16.60 9.14
N TYR A 63 4.12 -15.34 9.36
CA TYR A 63 4.92 -14.17 9.01
C TYR A 63 5.70 -13.68 10.23
N ASP A 64 7.04 -13.75 10.16
CA ASP A 64 7.93 -13.19 11.18
C ASP A 64 8.24 -11.70 10.98
N PHE A 65 8.01 -11.20 9.78
CA PHE A 65 8.24 -9.79 9.41
C PHE A 65 7.19 -9.33 8.42
N ILE A 66 6.57 -8.18 8.70
CA ILE A 66 5.54 -7.59 7.86
C ILE A 66 5.93 -6.14 7.57
N LEU A 67 6.11 -5.83 6.29
CA LEU A 67 6.34 -4.48 5.78
C LEU A 67 5.28 -4.16 4.73
N ALA A 68 4.56 -3.07 4.93
CA ALA A 68 3.64 -2.53 3.94
C ALA A 68 4.03 -1.10 3.59
N MET A 69 4.03 -0.79 2.30
CA MET A 69 4.34 0.54 1.77
C MET A 69 3.26 0.93 0.77
N GLY A 70 2.83 2.19 0.81
CA GLY A 70 1.81 2.70 -0.09
C GLY A 70 1.78 4.21 -0.17
N ASP A 71 1.34 4.75 -1.30
CA ASP A 71 1.27 6.18 -1.61
C ASP A 71 -0.15 6.71 -1.72
N ASP A 72 -1.13 5.85 -2.01
CA ASP A 72 -2.52 6.20 -2.19
C ASP A 72 -3.31 6.25 -0.86
N THR A 73 -4.45 6.94 -0.88
CA THR A 73 -5.41 6.92 0.24
C THR A 73 -6.03 5.55 0.48
N THR A 74 -6.13 4.71 -0.56
CA THR A 74 -6.60 3.32 -0.44
C THR A 74 -5.62 2.42 0.31
N ASP A 75 -4.37 2.85 0.51
CA ASP A 75 -3.38 2.12 1.32
C ASP A 75 -3.63 2.31 2.83
N ASP A 76 -4.34 3.34 3.23
CA ASP A 76 -4.70 3.58 4.62
C ASP A 76 -5.53 2.41 5.20
N ASP A 77 -6.45 1.84 4.39
CA ASP A 77 -7.20 0.63 4.72
C ASP A 77 -6.28 -0.60 4.92
N MET A 78 -5.22 -0.70 4.10
CA MET A 78 -4.18 -1.70 4.28
C MET A 78 -3.42 -1.50 5.60
N PHE A 79 -3.02 -0.26 5.91
CA PHE A 79 -2.29 0.04 7.14
C PHE A 79 -3.11 -0.25 8.40
N GLU A 80 -4.41 0.05 8.39
CA GLU A 80 -5.32 -0.26 9.49
C GLU A 80 -5.50 -1.77 9.73
N ALA A 81 -5.35 -2.58 8.68
CA ALA A 81 -5.49 -4.03 8.78
C ALA A 81 -4.24 -4.73 9.32
N LEU A 82 -3.12 -4.04 9.44
CA LEU A 82 -1.85 -4.62 9.87
C LEU A 82 -1.78 -4.82 11.40
N PRO A 83 -1.08 -5.87 11.86
CA PRO A 83 -0.71 -6.02 13.27
C PRO A 83 0.15 -4.85 13.77
N ARG A 84 0.07 -4.55 15.07
CA ARG A 84 0.81 -3.42 15.69
C ARG A 84 2.33 -3.51 15.61
N ASP A 85 2.89 -4.68 15.44
CA ASP A 85 4.32 -4.95 15.29
C ASP A 85 4.82 -4.90 13.85
N SER A 86 3.94 -4.57 12.91
CA SER A 86 4.24 -4.41 11.49
C SER A 86 4.87 -3.05 11.16
N PHE A 87 5.51 -2.97 10.00
CA PHE A 87 6.08 -1.74 9.47
C PHE A 87 5.16 -1.18 8.38
N ALA A 88 4.31 -0.22 8.75
CA ALA A 88 3.46 0.53 7.83
C ALA A 88 4.16 1.84 7.42
N VAL A 89 4.43 2.02 6.14
CA VAL A 89 5.17 3.17 5.59
C VAL A 89 4.33 3.89 4.54
N LYS A 90 3.94 5.12 4.82
CA LYS A 90 3.32 6.01 3.83
C LYS A 90 4.39 6.67 2.98
N VAL A 91 4.19 6.67 1.64
CA VAL A 91 5.13 7.23 0.66
C VAL A 91 4.53 8.51 0.07
N GLY A 92 5.35 9.55 -0.10
CA GLY A 92 4.96 10.80 -0.77
C GLY A 92 4.11 11.76 0.06
N SER A 93 3.33 11.25 0.99
CA SER A 93 2.45 12.04 1.86
C SER A 93 2.48 11.53 3.31
N VAL A 94 1.75 12.20 4.20
CA VAL A 94 1.59 11.78 5.59
C VAL A 94 0.26 11.05 5.76
N SER A 95 0.25 9.98 6.54
CA SER A 95 -0.97 9.29 6.96
C SER A 95 -0.91 9.02 8.47
N GLU A 96 -2.03 9.24 9.15
CA GLU A 96 -2.19 8.88 10.57
C GLU A 96 -2.27 7.36 10.79
N LYS A 97 -2.51 6.60 9.71
CA LYS A 97 -2.62 5.14 9.73
C LYS A 97 -1.29 4.42 9.58
N ALA A 98 -0.28 5.12 9.05
CA ALA A 98 1.07 4.59 8.89
C ALA A 98 1.97 5.03 10.04
N LEU A 99 2.76 4.08 10.59
CA LEU A 99 3.72 4.37 11.65
C LEU A 99 4.93 5.15 11.16
N TYR A 100 5.24 5.09 9.86
CA TYR A 100 6.40 5.72 9.25
C TYR A 100 6.01 6.44 7.97
N ASN A 101 6.76 7.51 7.65
CA ASN A 101 6.61 8.23 6.40
C ASN A 101 7.92 8.24 5.62
N MET A 102 7.80 8.08 4.31
CA MET A 102 8.91 8.21 3.35
C MET A 102 8.53 9.29 2.34
N PRO A 103 9.01 10.54 2.50
CA PRO A 103 8.53 11.67 1.70
C PRO A 103 8.82 11.56 0.21
N GLN A 104 9.84 10.76 -0.18
CA GLN A 104 10.33 10.67 -1.56
C GLN A 104 10.14 9.26 -2.09
N GLN A 105 9.40 9.13 -3.17
CA GLN A 105 9.13 7.84 -3.83
C GLN A 105 10.42 7.18 -4.35
N GLU A 106 11.39 7.98 -4.81
CA GLU A 106 12.68 7.51 -5.32
C GLU A 106 13.51 6.74 -4.28
N ARG A 107 13.18 6.92 -3.01
CA ARG A 107 13.86 6.22 -1.90
C ARG A 107 13.33 4.83 -1.63
N VAL A 108 12.19 4.45 -2.19
CA VAL A 108 11.57 3.14 -1.96
C VAL A 108 12.49 2.01 -2.41
N LEU A 109 12.97 2.07 -3.66
CA LEU A 109 13.85 1.03 -4.19
C LEU A 109 15.20 0.92 -3.46
N PRO A 110 15.93 2.03 -3.17
CA PRO A 110 17.14 1.95 -2.35
C PRO A 110 16.88 1.38 -0.94
N PHE A 111 15.74 1.74 -0.33
CA PHE A 111 15.36 1.18 0.96
C PHE A 111 15.13 -0.34 0.88
N LEU A 112 14.35 -0.81 -0.10
CA LEU A 112 14.10 -2.23 -0.29
C LEU A 112 15.39 -3.01 -0.57
N ARG A 113 16.30 -2.47 -1.39
CA ARG A 113 17.62 -3.07 -1.62
C ARG A 113 18.43 -3.22 -0.35
N SER A 114 18.42 -2.19 0.53
CA SER A 114 19.14 -2.25 1.79
C SER A 114 18.63 -3.32 2.76
N LEU A 115 17.38 -3.78 2.58
CA LEU A 115 16.82 -4.89 3.35
C LEU A 115 17.31 -6.26 2.85
N THR A 116 17.70 -6.35 1.56
CA THR A 116 18.17 -7.59 0.93
C THR A 116 19.69 -7.72 0.95
N GLU A 117 20.42 -6.64 1.17
CA GLU A 117 21.87 -6.68 1.35
C GLU A 117 22.16 -7.47 2.65
N LYS A 118 22.89 -8.59 2.52
CA LYS A 118 23.31 -9.39 3.68
C LYS A 118 24.09 -8.46 4.61
N VAL A 119 23.62 -8.33 5.83
CA VAL A 119 24.41 -7.73 6.90
C VAL A 119 25.64 -8.63 7.06
N PRO A 120 26.88 -8.14 6.89
CA PRO A 120 28.06 -8.91 7.18
C PRO A 120 27.92 -9.42 8.62
N ASP A 121 28.15 -10.71 8.87
CA ASP A 121 28.02 -11.38 10.18
C ASP A 121 26.59 -11.70 10.67
N ALA A 122 25.55 -11.68 9.86
CA ALA A 122 24.31 -12.34 10.24
C ALA A 122 24.49 -13.86 10.11
N PRO A 123 24.28 -14.66 11.16
CA PRO A 123 24.29 -16.11 11.03
C PRO A 123 23.23 -16.51 10.01
N GLU A 124 23.52 -17.52 9.17
CA GLU A 124 22.57 -18.02 8.18
C GLU A 124 21.21 -18.21 8.83
N LEU A 125 20.25 -17.41 8.40
CA LEU A 125 18.88 -17.48 8.87
C LEU A 125 18.27 -18.80 8.38
N SER A 126 18.49 -19.87 9.15
CA SER A 126 17.51 -20.95 9.19
C SER A 126 16.17 -20.31 9.56
N CYS A 127 15.09 -20.71 8.91
CA CYS A 127 13.70 -20.23 9.05
C CYS A 127 13.23 -20.12 10.53
N ARG A 128 13.77 -19.23 11.30
CA ARG A 128 13.36 -18.94 12.67
C ARG A 128 13.41 -17.43 12.85
N ARG A 129 12.32 -16.88 13.29
CA ARG A 129 11.94 -15.49 13.65
C ARG A 129 13.02 -14.45 13.36
N PRO A 130 12.74 -13.37 12.58
CA PRO A 130 13.69 -12.29 12.39
C PRO A 130 14.09 -11.79 13.76
N GLY A 131 15.36 -12.02 14.11
CA GLY A 131 15.88 -11.64 15.41
C GLY A 131 15.68 -10.14 15.62
N ARG A 132 15.65 -9.71 16.88
CA ARG A 132 15.55 -8.29 17.31
C ARG A 132 16.47 -7.34 16.53
N THR A 133 17.51 -7.86 15.89
CA THR A 133 18.48 -7.14 15.07
C THR A 133 17.90 -6.63 13.75
N ALA A 134 17.13 -7.44 13.01
CA ALA A 134 16.50 -7.01 11.74
C ALA A 134 15.47 -5.91 11.99
N ILE A 135 14.66 -6.05 13.04
CA ILE A 135 13.66 -5.05 13.45
C ILE A 135 14.36 -3.73 13.85
N ARG A 136 15.49 -3.80 14.55
CA ARG A 136 16.27 -2.63 14.96
C ARG A 136 16.90 -1.90 13.77
N PHE A 137 17.34 -2.64 12.75
CA PHE A 137 17.90 -2.10 11.53
C PHE A 137 16.84 -1.35 10.70
N VAL A 138 15.67 -1.94 10.47
CA VAL A 138 14.56 -1.29 9.78
C VAL A 138 14.10 -0.02 10.51
N LYS A 139 13.92 -0.08 11.83
CA LYS A 139 13.61 1.10 12.64
C LYS A 139 14.66 2.21 12.49
N ARG A 140 15.94 1.85 12.48
CA ARG A 140 17.04 2.79 12.31
C ARG A 140 17.01 3.44 10.92
N LEU A 141 16.77 2.68 9.83
CA LEU A 141 16.66 3.21 8.47
C LEU A 141 15.47 4.16 8.30
N LEU A 142 14.35 3.87 8.96
CA LEU A 142 13.15 4.72 8.90
C LEU A 142 13.26 5.97 9.78
N GLN A 143 14.01 5.92 10.89
CA GLN A 143 14.19 7.04 11.83
C GLN A 143 15.29 8.03 11.45
N THR A 144 16.29 7.64 10.65
CA THR A 144 17.45 8.49 10.31
C THR A 144 17.13 9.68 9.42
N LYS A 145 15.86 10.04 9.18
CA LYS A 145 15.47 11.07 8.22
C LYS A 145 14.39 12.06 8.67
N ASN A 146 14.17 12.19 9.96
CA ASN A 146 13.36 13.28 10.53
C ASN A 146 14.23 14.35 11.23
N ARG A 147 15.47 14.58 10.72
CA ARG A 147 16.29 15.73 11.09
C ARG A 147 16.65 16.54 9.86
#